data_0d9bcc48f72181c037cd985d755ab854
#
_entry.id   0d9bcc48f72181c037cd985d755ab854
#
_cell.length_a   1.000
_cell.length_b   1.000
_cell.length_c   1.000
_cell.angle_alpha   90.00
_cell.angle_beta   90.00
_cell.angle_gamma   90.00
#
_symmetry.space_group_name_H-M   'P 1'
#
loop_
_entity.id
_entity.type
_entity.pdbx_description
1 polymer ?
#
loop_
_entity_poly.entity_id
_entity_poly.type
_entity_poly.pdbx_seq_one_letter_code
_entity_poly.pdbx_strand_id
1 'polypeptide(L)'
;MTESGDRLQKVLAQAGLASRREAEVWIAAGRVTINGRPATLGERVTGRDELRVDGRVVRRSRDASKLAATATVFLCHRSPGESLREELMPRLPRRTGLRFLAISPMPLPDGGLELLTSDGALAERLQRRVREWSIEFRVRIRGLLEPHSLEAIQRGELDDGRTLSVVEIEGSEEESEGANRWYRIVVRGASGKDIRQLFERQGALVSRVQRIALGPLALTRDLNRGQFRVLSDEEATALATSAPAPKRVSATRVTATPVRSSGGRTRGPRARRTRDR
;
A
#
# COMPACT_ATOMS: atom_id res chain seq x y z
N MET A 1 -34.47 -3.57 -23.78
CA MET A 1 -33.36 -3.15 -22.87
C MET A 1 -32.42 -4.35 -22.74
N THR A 2 -31.30 -4.35 -23.43
CA THR A 2 -30.29 -5.40 -23.39
C THR A 2 -29.59 -5.34 -22.04
N GLU A 3 -29.84 -6.31 -21.15
CA GLU A 3 -29.07 -6.47 -19.92
C GLU A 3 -27.58 -6.62 -20.29
N SER A 4 -26.81 -5.60 -19.99
CA SER A 4 -25.36 -5.60 -20.18
C SER A 4 -24.74 -6.62 -19.22
N GLY A 5 -24.52 -7.86 -19.68
CA GLY A 5 -23.90 -8.92 -18.90
C GLY A 5 -22.46 -8.60 -18.46
N ASP A 6 -22.04 -9.19 -17.35
CA ASP A 6 -20.64 -9.13 -16.89
C ASP A 6 -19.75 -10.08 -17.68
N ARG A 7 -18.45 -9.76 -17.83
CA ARG A 7 -17.49 -10.68 -18.46
C ARG A 7 -17.37 -11.97 -17.62
N LEU A 8 -17.40 -13.13 -18.29
CA LEU A 8 -17.40 -14.44 -17.65
C LEU A 8 -16.24 -14.61 -16.64
N GLN A 9 -15.01 -14.24 -17.03
CA GLN A 9 -13.85 -14.32 -16.13
C GLN A 9 -13.99 -13.42 -14.89
N LYS A 10 -14.72 -12.30 -15.00
CA LYS A 10 -15.05 -11.44 -13.84
C LYS A 10 -16.00 -12.17 -12.89
N VAL A 11 -17.02 -12.82 -13.43
CA VAL A 11 -18.03 -13.55 -12.65
C VAL A 11 -17.41 -14.75 -11.92
N LEU A 12 -16.55 -15.52 -12.59
CA LEU A 12 -15.82 -16.64 -11.96
C LEU A 12 -14.88 -16.15 -10.84
N ALA A 13 -14.23 -15.03 -11.06
CA ALA A 13 -13.37 -14.42 -10.03
C ALA A 13 -14.17 -13.89 -8.84
N GLN A 14 -15.34 -13.30 -9.06
CA GLN A 14 -16.26 -12.85 -8.00
C GLN A 14 -16.85 -14.02 -7.21
N ALA A 15 -17.07 -15.16 -7.86
CA ALA A 15 -17.47 -16.40 -7.20
C ALA A 15 -16.34 -17.04 -6.36
N GLY A 16 -15.14 -16.45 -6.34
CA GLY A 16 -14.00 -16.94 -5.55
C GLY A 16 -13.29 -18.17 -6.12
N LEU A 17 -13.65 -18.62 -7.34
CA LEU A 17 -13.13 -19.86 -7.92
C LEU A 17 -11.72 -19.70 -8.49
N ALA A 18 -11.44 -18.58 -9.15
CA ALA A 18 -10.17 -18.33 -9.84
C ALA A 18 -9.83 -16.83 -9.89
N SER A 19 -8.60 -16.47 -10.27
CA SER A 19 -8.31 -15.10 -10.73
C SER A 19 -8.91 -14.89 -12.13
N ARG A 20 -9.08 -13.63 -12.57
CA ARG A 20 -9.56 -13.35 -13.93
C ARG A 20 -8.68 -14.02 -14.99
N ARG A 21 -7.34 -13.97 -14.86
CA ARG A 21 -6.39 -14.62 -15.76
C ARG A 21 -6.49 -16.15 -15.72
N GLU A 22 -6.63 -16.72 -14.54
CA GLU A 22 -6.80 -18.18 -14.37
C GLU A 22 -8.14 -18.64 -14.94
N ALA A 23 -9.21 -17.86 -14.75
CA ALA A 23 -10.50 -18.11 -15.37
C ALA A 23 -10.42 -18.06 -16.90
N GLU A 24 -9.63 -17.16 -17.49
CA GLU A 24 -9.36 -17.12 -18.92
C GLU A 24 -8.66 -18.38 -19.41
N VAL A 25 -7.69 -18.90 -18.64
CA VAL A 25 -7.03 -20.20 -18.93
C VAL A 25 -8.06 -21.35 -18.89
N TRP A 26 -8.95 -21.38 -17.90
CA TRP A 26 -9.99 -22.40 -17.80
C TRP A 26 -11.00 -22.34 -18.96
N ILE A 27 -11.37 -21.13 -19.38
CA ILE A 27 -12.25 -20.90 -20.54
C ILE A 27 -11.58 -21.40 -21.82
N ALA A 28 -10.30 -21.04 -22.04
CA ALA A 28 -9.52 -21.48 -23.20
C ALA A 28 -9.33 -23.00 -23.22
N ALA A 29 -9.22 -23.64 -22.06
CA ALA A 29 -9.11 -25.08 -21.89
C ALA A 29 -10.47 -25.83 -22.01
N GLY A 30 -11.58 -25.14 -22.30
CA GLY A 30 -12.91 -25.73 -22.44
C GLY A 30 -13.52 -26.24 -21.14
N ARG A 31 -12.96 -25.88 -19.98
CA ARG A 31 -13.43 -26.34 -18.65
C ARG A 31 -14.67 -25.60 -18.16
N VAL A 32 -15.06 -24.50 -18.83
CA VAL A 32 -16.18 -23.64 -18.44
C VAL A 32 -17.32 -23.79 -19.46
N THR A 33 -18.52 -23.97 -18.97
CA THR A 33 -19.74 -24.00 -19.82
C THR A 33 -20.74 -22.95 -19.35
N ILE A 34 -21.50 -22.41 -20.32
CA ILE A 34 -22.62 -21.51 -20.12
C ILE A 34 -23.85 -22.18 -20.71
N ASN A 35 -24.88 -22.41 -19.90
CA ASN A 35 -26.14 -23.06 -20.33
C ASN A 35 -25.88 -24.39 -21.08
N GLY A 36 -24.87 -25.14 -20.63
CA GLY A 36 -24.50 -26.44 -21.22
C GLY A 36 -23.55 -26.39 -22.44
N ARG A 37 -23.26 -25.22 -23.03
CA ARG A 37 -22.31 -25.08 -24.14
C ARG A 37 -20.93 -24.57 -23.65
N PRO A 38 -19.83 -24.96 -24.29
CA PRO A 38 -18.51 -24.42 -23.97
C PRO A 38 -18.48 -22.89 -24.07
N ALA A 39 -17.87 -22.25 -23.09
CA ALA A 39 -17.69 -20.80 -23.06
C ALA A 39 -16.50 -20.36 -23.90
N THR A 40 -16.56 -19.13 -24.45
CA THR A 40 -15.48 -18.50 -25.21
C THR A 40 -14.86 -17.32 -24.46
N LEU A 41 -13.58 -17.00 -24.78
CA LEU A 41 -12.91 -15.86 -24.20
C LEU A 41 -13.63 -14.53 -24.51
N GLY A 42 -13.78 -13.69 -23.49
CA GLY A 42 -14.45 -12.40 -23.63
C GLY A 42 -15.97 -12.45 -23.55
N GLU A 43 -16.57 -13.62 -23.45
CA GLU A 43 -18.01 -13.81 -23.38
C GLU A 43 -18.60 -13.16 -22.12
N ARG A 44 -19.84 -12.65 -22.27
CA ARG A 44 -20.59 -12.00 -21.20
C ARG A 44 -21.73 -12.87 -20.75
N VAL A 45 -22.02 -12.80 -19.43
CA VAL A 45 -23.04 -13.61 -18.79
C VAL A 45 -23.91 -12.74 -17.89
N THR A 46 -25.19 -13.07 -17.85
CA THR A 46 -26.20 -12.43 -17.02
C THR A 46 -26.48 -13.24 -15.75
N GLY A 47 -27.26 -12.72 -14.83
CA GLY A 47 -27.69 -13.43 -13.62
C GLY A 47 -28.51 -14.70 -13.90
N ARG A 48 -29.06 -14.83 -15.12
CA ARG A 48 -29.94 -15.97 -15.52
C ARG A 48 -29.18 -17.16 -16.10
N ASP A 49 -27.93 -16.94 -16.55
CA ASP A 49 -27.15 -17.99 -17.20
C ASP A 49 -26.61 -19.00 -16.17
N GLU A 50 -26.76 -20.29 -16.46
CA GLU A 50 -26.13 -21.33 -15.67
C GLU A 50 -24.67 -21.48 -16.07
N LEU A 51 -23.78 -21.34 -15.08
CA LEU A 51 -22.35 -21.54 -15.28
C LEU A 51 -21.89 -22.83 -14.63
N ARG A 52 -21.02 -23.58 -15.33
CA ARG A 52 -20.34 -24.74 -14.75
C ARG A 52 -18.84 -24.66 -15.00
N VAL A 53 -18.07 -25.14 -14.04
CA VAL A 53 -16.62 -25.38 -14.15
C VAL A 53 -16.38 -26.84 -13.86
N ASP A 54 -15.73 -27.55 -14.78
CA ASP A 54 -15.51 -29.02 -14.71
C ASP A 54 -16.81 -29.78 -14.37
N GLY A 55 -17.94 -29.38 -14.99
CA GLY A 55 -19.26 -29.96 -14.79
C GLY A 55 -19.99 -29.54 -13.51
N ARG A 56 -19.32 -28.87 -12.58
CA ARG A 56 -19.92 -28.41 -11.31
C ARG A 56 -20.56 -27.04 -11.47
N VAL A 57 -21.80 -26.89 -11.00
CA VAL A 57 -22.54 -25.62 -11.05
C VAL A 57 -21.85 -24.56 -10.19
N VAL A 58 -21.58 -23.40 -10.79
CA VAL A 58 -21.05 -22.23 -10.10
C VAL A 58 -22.19 -21.55 -9.35
N ARG A 59 -22.20 -21.65 -8.03
CA ARG A 59 -23.14 -20.93 -7.18
C ARG A 59 -22.77 -19.45 -7.17
N ARG A 60 -23.51 -18.63 -7.87
CA ARG A 60 -23.40 -17.18 -7.75
C ARG A 60 -24.19 -16.77 -6.51
N SER A 61 -23.57 -15.99 -5.63
CA SER A 61 -24.36 -15.36 -4.56
C SER A 61 -25.33 -14.37 -5.19
N ARG A 62 -26.61 -14.69 -5.21
CA ARG A 62 -27.69 -13.79 -5.69
C ARG A 62 -27.88 -12.58 -4.79
N ASP A 63 -27.38 -12.65 -3.57
CA ASP A 63 -27.48 -11.58 -2.57
C ASP A 63 -26.16 -10.80 -2.46
N ALA A 64 -25.84 -9.97 -3.47
CA ALA A 64 -24.77 -9.00 -3.36
C ALA A 64 -24.93 -8.11 -2.11
N SER A 65 -26.19 -7.87 -1.67
CA SER A 65 -26.49 -7.15 -0.43
C SER A 65 -26.09 -7.92 0.83
N LYS A 66 -26.30 -9.26 0.86
CA LYS A 66 -25.86 -10.10 1.99
C LYS A 66 -24.36 -10.31 2.03
N LEU A 67 -23.67 -10.38 0.85
CA LEU A 67 -22.21 -10.39 0.82
C LEU A 67 -21.63 -9.04 1.25
N ALA A 68 -22.22 -7.94 0.84
CA ALA A 68 -21.79 -6.60 1.26
C ALA A 68 -21.95 -6.39 2.78
N ALA A 69 -23.01 -6.94 3.40
CA ALA A 69 -23.19 -6.91 4.85
C ALA A 69 -22.20 -7.79 5.63
N THR A 70 -21.44 -8.66 4.95
CA THR A 70 -20.41 -9.54 5.55
C THR A 70 -19.04 -9.36 4.92
N ALA A 71 -18.84 -8.32 4.10
CA ALA A 71 -17.57 -8.00 3.50
C ALA A 71 -16.57 -7.62 4.58
N THR A 72 -15.79 -8.59 5.02
CA THR A 72 -14.76 -8.37 6.01
C THR A 72 -13.55 -7.73 5.35
N VAL A 73 -13.15 -6.57 5.85
CA VAL A 73 -11.92 -5.90 5.46
C VAL A 73 -10.90 -6.11 6.58
N PHE A 74 -9.74 -6.58 6.20
CA PHE A 74 -8.63 -6.80 7.13
C PHE A 74 -7.56 -5.74 6.94
N LEU A 75 -7.15 -5.14 8.05
CA LEU A 75 -5.96 -4.33 8.16
C LEU A 75 -4.83 -5.21 8.67
N CYS A 76 -3.73 -5.28 7.92
CA CYS A 76 -2.62 -6.15 8.22
C CYS A 76 -1.33 -5.33 8.32
N HIS A 77 -0.42 -5.75 9.19
CA HIS A 77 0.94 -5.22 9.27
C HIS A 77 1.92 -6.24 8.68
N ARG A 78 2.20 -6.13 7.39
CA ARG A 78 3.12 -7.03 6.70
C ARG A 78 4.58 -6.72 7.02
N SER A 79 5.34 -7.76 7.35
CA SER A 79 6.79 -7.64 7.50
C SER A 79 7.47 -7.46 6.14
N PRO A 80 8.59 -6.72 6.04
CA PRO A 80 9.41 -6.70 4.84
C PRO A 80 9.91 -8.11 4.49
N GLY A 81 9.85 -8.46 3.20
CA GLY A 81 10.22 -9.78 2.71
C GLY A 81 9.15 -10.87 2.89
N GLU A 82 8.08 -10.59 3.66
CA GLU A 82 6.95 -11.52 3.84
C GLU A 82 6.07 -11.53 2.59
N SER A 83 5.80 -12.71 2.04
CA SER A 83 4.91 -12.87 0.89
C SER A 83 3.45 -12.64 1.31
N LEU A 84 2.80 -11.70 0.62
CA LEU A 84 1.40 -11.40 0.88
C LEU A 84 0.49 -12.61 0.59
N ARG A 85 0.77 -13.37 -0.49
CA ARG A 85 -0.05 -14.50 -0.93
C ARG A 85 0.26 -15.79 -0.18
N GLU A 86 1.54 -16.06 0.03
CA GLU A 86 2.00 -17.36 0.51
C GLU A 86 2.07 -17.41 2.03
N GLU A 87 2.28 -16.25 2.68
CA GLU A 87 2.50 -16.20 4.12
C GLU A 87 1.40 -15.44 4.87
N LEU A 88 1.05 -14.21 4.45
CA LEU A 88 0.10 -13.37 5.19
C LEU A 88 -1.36 -13.79 4.95
N MET A 89 -1.79 -13.91 3.70
CA MET A 89 -3.19 -14.27 3.37
C MET A 89 -3.63 -15.63 3.93
N PRO A 90 -2.79 -16.69 4.01
CA PRO A 90 -3.19 -17.95 4.62
C PRO A 90 -3.51 -17.89 6.10
N ARG A 91 -3.00 -16.89 6.81
CA ARG A 91 -3.29 -16.68 8.25
C ARG A 91 -4.65 -16.05 8.51
N LEU A 92 -5.23 -15.39 7.50
CA LEU A 92 -6.54 -14.75 7.62
C LEU A 92 -7.65 -15.81 7.80
N PRO A 93 -8.71 -15.49 8.57
CA PRO A 93 -9.85 -16.38 8.74
C PRO A 93 -10.47 -16.74 7.39
N ARG A 94 -10.37 -18.01 7.00
CA ARG A 94 -10.92 -18.50 5.74
C ARG A 94 -12.42 -18.73 5.87
N ARG A 95 -13.19 -18.11 4.97
CA ARG A 95 -14.54 -18.55 4.67
C ARG A 95 -14.50 -19.39 3.41
N THR A 96 -15.17 -20.53 3.43
CA THR A 96 -15.18 -21.50 2.33
C THR A 96 -15.52 -20.81 1.00
N GLY A 97 -14.63 -20.93 0.02
CA GLY A 97 -14.83 -20.41 -1.33
C GLY A 97 -14.52 -18.93 -1.54
N LEU A 98 -14.03 -18.19 -0.53
CA LEU A 98 -13.68 -16.78 -0.67
C LEU A 98 -12.17 -16.59 -0.81
N ARG A 99 -11.79 -15.72 -1.74
CA ARG A 99 -10.40 -15.34 -2.02
C ARG A 99 -10.15 -13.92 -1.58
N PHE A 100 -9.02 -13.68 -0.89
CA PHE A 100 -8.63 -12.34 -0.50
C PHE A 100 -8.00 -11.57 -1.66
N LEU A 101 -8.35 -10.29 -1.74
CA LEU A 101 -7.86 -9.31 -2.71
C LEU A 101 -7.16 -8.19 -1.95
N ALA A 102 -5.96 -7.85 -2.38
CA ALA A 102 -5.21 -6.75 -1.80
C ALA A 102 -5.57 -5.42 -2.46
N ILE A 103 -5.64 -4.38 -1.65
CA ILE A 103 -5.85 -3.01 -2.07
C ILE A 103 -4.50 -2.31 -2.09
N SER A 104 -3.96 -2.06 -3.30
CA SER A 104 -2.65 -1.41 -3.46
C SER A 104 -1.52 -2.10 -2.67
N PRO A 105 -1.17 -3.36 -2.99
CA PRO A 105 -0.16 -4.10 -2.22
C PRO A 105 1.22 -3.47 -2.33
N MET A 106 1.98 -3.52 -1.23
CA MET A 106 3.38 -3.13 -1.21
C MET A 106 4.25 -4.17 -1.93
N PRO A 107 5.38 -3.78 -2.55
CA PRO A 107 6.37 -4.71 -3.08
C PRO A 107 6.91 -5.68 -2.03
N LEU A 108 7.42 -6.84 -2.46
CA LEU A 108 7.91 -7.87 -1.56
C LEU A 108 9.01 -7.40 -0.58
N PRO A 109 10.05 -6.64 -1.00
CA PRO A 109 11.12 -6.19 -0.08
C PRO A 109 10.64 -5.18 0.95
N ASP A 110 9.47 -4.61 0.73
CA ASP A 110 8.88 -3.56 1.55
C ASP A 110 7.72 -4.11 2.40
N GLY A 111 7.14 -3.30 3.25
CA GLY A 111 6.08 -3.77 4.14
C GLY A 111 5.25 -2.65 4.74
N GLY A 112 4.69 -2.91 5.89
CA GLY A 112 3.81 -1.99 6.60
C GLY A 112 2.33 -2.33 6.43
N LEU A 113 1.49 -1.33 6.40
CA LEU A 113 0.04 -1.45 6.35
C LEU A 113 -0.42 -2.04 5.01
N GLU A 114 -1.16 -3.14 5.07
CA GLU A 114 -1.83 -3.77 3.94
C GLU A 114 -3.33 -3.85 4.20
N LEU A 115 -4.11 -3.66 3.15
CA LEU A 115 -5.56 -3.72 3.20
C LEU A 115 -6.05 -4.86 2.33
N LEU A 116 -6.82 -5.78 2.91
CA LEU A 116 -7.29 -6.99 2.25
C LEU A 116 -8.81 -7.12 2.41
N THR A 117 -9.49 -7.57 1.37
CA THR A 117 -10.92 -7.89 1.43
C THR A 117 -11.24 -9.13 0.61
N SER A 118 -12.31 -9.83 0.99
CA SER A 118 -12.87 -10.92 0.19
C SER A 118 -13.96 -10.45 -0.79
N ASP A 119 -14.36 -9.19 -0.74
CA ASP A 119 -15.36 -8.62 -1.63
C ASP A 119 -14.70 -7.98 -2.86
N GLY A 120 -14.92 -8.58 -4.03
CA GLY A 120 -14.36 -8.09 -5.30
C GLY A 120 -14.90 -6.73 -5.74
N ALA A 121 -16.16 -6.42 -5.45
CA ALA A 121 -16.76 -5.14 -5.80
C ALA A 121 -16.22 -4.01 -4.91
N LEU A 122 -16.07 -4.29 -3.61
CA LEU A 122 -15.40 -3.38 -2.67
C LEU A 122 -13.94 -3.18 -3.05
N ALA A 123 -13.21 -4.25 -3.37
CA ALA A 123 -11.82 -4.17 -3.82
C ALA A 123 -11.66 -3.24 -5.02
N GLU A 124 -12.50 -3.39 -6.06
CA GLU A 124 -12.46 -2.56 -7.26
C GLU A 124 -12.74 -1.08 -6.94
N ARG A 125 -13.71 -0.78 -6.06
CA ARG A 125 -14.00 0.59 -5.62
C ARG A 125 -12.83 1.20 -4.86
N LEU A 126 -12.27 0.47 -3.89
CA LEU A 126 -11.16 0.95 -3.07
C LEU A 126 -9.88 1.13 -3.89
N GLN A 127 -9.58 0.24 -4.84
CA GLN A 127 -8.42 0.36 -5.74
C GLN A 127 -8.49 1.62 -6.62
N ARG A 128 -9.69 2.06 -7.03
CA ARG A 128 -9.86 3.33 -7.73
C ARG A 128 -9.63 4.51 -6.80
N ARG A 129 -10.20 4.49 -5.58
CA ARG A 129 -10.08 5.58 -4.62
C ARG A 129 -8.70 5.77 -4.04
N VAL A 130 -7.91 4.70 -3.91
CA VAL A 130 -6.53 4.77 -3.42
C VAL A 130 -5.68 5.77 -4.22
N ARG A 131 -5.98 5.97 -5.50
CA ARG A 131 -5.28 6.94 -6.35
C ARG A 131 -5.46 8.39 -5.91
N GLU A 132 -6.51 8.67 -5.14
CA GLU A 132 -6.85 10.01 -4.63
C GLU A 132 -6.41 10.19 -3.17
N TRP A 133 -6.10 9.09 -2.48
CA TRP A 133 -5.74 9.13 -1.07
C TRP A 133 -4.34 9.64 -0.84
N SER A 134 -4.17 10.37 0.25
CA SER A 134 -2.85 10.61 0.82
C SER A 134 -2.36 9.33 1.47
N ILE A 135 -1.15 8.94 1.15
CA ILE A 135 -0.50 7.73 1.64
C ILE A 135 0.79 8.17 2.32
N GLU A 136 1.02 7.67 3.52
CA GLU A 136 2.21 8.00 4.29
C GLU A 136 3.17 6.81 4.33
N PHE A 137 4.43 7.10 4.03
CA PHE A 137 5.50 6.11 4.05
C PHE A 137 6.64 6.56 4.96
N ARG A 138 7.33 5.58 5.54
CA ARG A 138 8.67 5.74 6.09
C ARG A 138 9.66 5.06 5.16
N VAL A 139 10.70 5.78 4.79
CA VAL A 139 11.76 5.30 3.89
C VAL A 139 13.07 5.26 4.66
N ARG A 140 13.71 4.10 4.71
CA ARG A 140 15.03 3.94 5.30
C ARG A 140 16.07 3.91 4.21
N ILE A 141 17.00 4.85 4.27
CA ILE A 141 18.14 4.90 3.35
C ILE A 141 19.44 4.74 4.11
N ARG A 142 20.50 4.37 3.39
CA ARG A 142 21.87 4.43 3.89
C ARG A 142 22.46 5.81 3.56
N GLY A 143 23.01 6.48 4.55
CA GLY A 143 23.53 7.85 4.42
C GLY A 143 22.46 8.93 4.64
N LEU A 144 22.78 10.14 4.21
CA LEU A 144 21.95 11.33 4.32
C LEU A 144 21.61 11.85 2.93
N LEU A 145 20.41 12.38 2.74
CA LEU A 145 20.04 13.12 1.54
C LEU A 145 20.50 14.57 1.66
N GLU A 146 21.15 15.04 0.61
CA GLU A 146 21.48 16.46 0.49
C GLU A 146 20.22 17.32 0.30
N PRO A 147 20.23 18.60 0.67
CA PRO A 147 19.07 19.48 0.54
C PRO A 147 18.48 19.51 -0.87
N HIS A 148 19.33 19.55 -1.91
CA HIS A 148 18.88 19.53 -3.31
C HIS A 148 18.17 18.24 -3.71
N SER A 149 18.55 17.10 -3.10
CA SER A 149 17.88 15.82 -3.31
C SER A 149 16.47 15.82 -2.67
N LEU A 150 16.30 16.45 -1.50
CA LEU A 150 14.98 16.61 -0.87
C LEU A 150 14.06 17.47 -1.74
N GLU A 151 14.58 18.56 -2.32
CA GLU A 151 13.83 19.39 -3.27
C GLU A 151 13.44 18.61 -4.52
N ALA A 152 14.34 17.77 -5.04
CA ALA A 152 14.06 16.91 -6.19
C ALA A 152 12.98 15.86 -5.88
N ILE A 153 13.02 15.25 -4.69
CA ILE A 153 11.97 14.35 -4.22
C ILE A 153 10.63 15.09 -4.09
N GLN A 154 10.65 16.32 -3.58
CA GLN A 154 9.46 17.17 -3.43
C GLN A 154 8.80 17.46 -4.80
N ARG A 155 9.54 17.56 -5.90
CA ARG A 155 8.99 17.69 -7.26
C ARG A 155 8.23 16.45 -7.72
N GLY A 156 8.55 15.28 -7.19
CA GLY A 156 7.78 14.06 -7.39
C GLY A 156 7.97 13.38 -8.76
N GLU A 157 9.00 13.73 -9.52
CA GLU A 157 9.22 13.21 -10.87
C GLU A 157 9.67 11.75 -10.88
N LEU A 158 9.03 10.91 -11.67
CA LEU A 158 9.35 9.49 -11.90
C LEU A 158 10.02 9.27 -13.27
N ASP A 159 10.67 8.12 -13.45
CA ASP A 159 11.38 7.77 -14.69
C ASP A 159 10.45 7.55 -15.89
N ASP A 160 9.19 7.22 -15.63
CA ASP A 160 8.15 7.03 -16.66
C ASP A 160 7.46 8.34 -17.07
N GLY A 161 7.95 9.49 -16.62
CA GLY A 161 7.41 10.81 -16.90
C GLY A 161 6.19 11.20 -16.05
N ARG A 162 5.71 10.33 -15.17
CA ARG A 162 4.66 10.70 -14.21
C ARG A 162 5.23 11.59 -13.13
N THR A 163 4.41 12.48 -12.59
CA THR A 163 4.73 13.31 -11.42
C THR A 163 3.81 12.94 -10.29
N LEU A 164 4.38 12.60 -9.14
CA LEU A 164 3.65 12.35 -7.90
C LEU A 164 3.35 13.66 -7.18
N SER A 165 2.18 13.74 -6.57
CA SER A 165 1.85 14.87 -5.69
C SER A 165 2.44 14.61 -4.30
N VAL A 166 3.68 15.03 -4.07
CA VAL A 166 4.33 14.98 -2.76
C VAL A 166 3.77 16.12 -1.90
N VAL A 167 3.10 15.75 -0.81
CA VAL A 167 2.46 16.69 0.11
C VAL A 167 3.46 17.18 1.16
N GLU A 168 4.29 16.25 1.65
CA GLU A 168 5.23 16.53 2.74
C GLU A 168 6.39 15.52 2.68
N ILE A 169 7.59 15.99 2.97
CA ILE A 169 8.76 15.14 3.22
C ILE A 169 9.53 15.70 4.41
N GLU A 170 9.88 14.83 5.35
CA GLU A 170 10.62 15.18 6.57
C GLU A 170 11.72 14.14 6.79
N GLY A 171 12.92 14.60 7.12
CA GLY A 171 13.97 13.75 7.67
C GLY A 171 13.67 13.42 9.14
N SER A 172 13.92 12.19 9.58
CA SER A 172 13.90 11.87 10.99
C SER A 172 15.19 12.37 11.64
N GLU A 173 15.04 13.17 12.68
CA GLU A 173 16.16 13.58 13.55
C GLU A 173 16.62 12.44 14.47
N GLU A 174 15.88 11.32 14.53
CA GLU A 174 16.32 10.15 15.29
C GLU A 174 17.63 9.65 14.71
N GLU A 175 18.73 9.89 15.42
CA GLU A 175 20.01 9.22 15.21
C GLU A 175 19.78 7.71 15.40
N SER A 176 19.49 7.01 14.32
CA SER A 176 19.55 5.56 14.36
C SER A 176 21.05 5.19 14.46
N GLU A 177 21.39 4.30 15.38
CA GLU A 177 22.72 3.72 15.46
C GLU A 177 23.18 3.28 14.06
N GLY A 178 24.23 3.90 13.52
CA GLY A 178 24.79 3.59 12.21
C GLY A 178 24.45 4.59 11.08
N ALA A 179 24.87 4.22 9.87
CA ALA A 179 24.77 5.05 8.66
C ALA A 179 23.35 5.14 8.05
N ASN A 180 22.33 4.60 8.70
CA ASN A 180 20.97 4.59 8.18
C ASN A 180 20.15 5.78 8.70
N ARG A 181 19.33 6.37 7.83
CA ARG A 181 18.40 7.46 8.17
C ARG A 181 16.99 7.11 7.72
N TRP A 182 16.01 7.57 8.48
CA TRP A 182 14.61 7.46 8.15
C TRP A 182 14.09 8.79 7.60
N TYR A 183 13.25 8.69 6.57
CA TYR A 183 12.49 9.80 6.02
C TYR A 183 11.02 9.46 6.07
N ARG A 184 10.21 10.43 6.43
CA ARG A 184 8.75 10.37 6.36
C ARG A 184 8.33 11.10 5.09
N ILE A 185 7.47 10.50 4.28
CA ILE A 185 6.93 11.15 3.09
C ILE A 185 5.43 10.90 2.98
N VAL A 186 4.68 11.94 2.67
CA VAL A 186 3.24 11.89 2.40
C VAL A 186 3.02 12.21 0.93
N VAL A 187 2.38 11.30 0.20
CA VAL A 187 2.19 11.39 -1.25
C VAL A 187 0.77 10.99 -1.61
N ARG A 188 0.18 11.59 -2.65
CA ARG A 188 -1.13 11.18 -3.17
C ARG A 188 -0.98 10.09 -4.21
N GLY A 189 -1.77 9.01 -4.06
CA GLY A 189 -1.94 7.96 -5.06
C GLY A 189 -0.70 7.15 -5.40
N ALA A 190 0.38 7.26 -4.62
CA ALA A 190 1.63 6.57 -4.87
C ALA A 190 1.60 5.10 -4.43
N SER A 191 2.31 4.24 -5.15
CA SER A 191 2.65 2.89 -4.72
C SER A 191 3.99 2.86 -3.98
N GLY A 192 4.27 1.78 -3.23
CA GLY A 192 5.58 1.59 -2.60
C GLY A 192 6.72 1.53 -3.61
N LYS A 193 6.46 1.05 -4.84
CA LYS A 193 7.43 1.05 -5.93
C LYS A 193 7.77 2.48 -6.37
N ASP A 194 6.77 3.33 -6.53
CA ASP A 194 6.98 4.72 -6.92
C ASP A 194 7.83 5.48 -5.88
N ILE A 195 7.57 5.23 -4.58
CA ILE A 195 8.34 5.84 -3.49
C ILE A 195 9.80 5.37 -3.52
N ARG A 196 10.04 4.08 -3.69
CA ARG A 196 11.40 3.54 -3.80
C ARG A 196 12.16 4.21 -4.96
N GLN A 197 11.57 4.24 -6.14
CA GLN A 197 12.12 4.86 -7.34
C GLN A 197 12.43 6.35 -7.12
N LEU A 198 11.53 7.09 -6.47
CA LEU A 198 11.68 8.51 -6.22
C LEU A 198 12.95 8.85 -5.41
N PHE A 199 13.28 8.01 -4.41
CA PHE A 199 14.48 8.15 -3.61
C PHE A 199 15.72 7.64 -4.34
N GLU A 200 15.64 6.49 -5.02
CA GLU A 200 16.76 5.89 -5.76
C GLU A 200 17.25 6.78 -6.91
N ARG A 201 16.35 7.54 -7.56
CA ARG A 201 16.71 8.58 -8.54
C ARG A 201 17.64 9.65 -8.00
N GLN A 202 17.59 9.90 -6.70
CA GLN A 202 18.49 10.87 -6.04
C GLN A 202 19.77 10.22 -5.52
N GLY A 203 20.11 9.01 -5.99
CA GLY A 203 21.29 8.27 -5.57
C GLY A 203 21.16 7.64 -4.17
N ALA A 204 19.97 7.66 -3.56
CA ALA A 204 19.77 7.09 -2.24
C ALA A 204 19.77 5.56 -2.29
N LEU A 205 20.52 4.92 -1.40
CA LEU A 205 20.47 3.47 -1.21
C LEU A 205 19.29 3.12 -0.30
N VAL A 206 18.12 2.87 -0.91
CA VAL A 206 16.88 2.55 -0.17
C VAL A 206 16.92 1.13 0.35
N SER A 207 17.04 0.99 1.68
CA SER A 207 17.06 -0.32 2.32
C SER A 207 15.64 -0.83 2.65
N ARG A 208 14.67 0.06 2.89
CA ARG A 208 13.29 -0.31 3.24
C ARG A 208 12.32 0.82 2.97
N VAL A 209 11.15 0.47 2.44
CA VAL A 209 9.97 1.34 2.41
C VAL A 209 8.87 0.70 3.26
N GLN A 210 8.26 1.47 4.15
CA GLN A 210 7.19 1.01 5.01
C GLN A 210 6.00 1.95 4.87
N ARG A 211 4.83 1.43 4.48
CA ARG A 211 3.59 2.19 4.48
C ARG A 211 3.03 2.25 5.89
N ILE A 212 2.83 3.44 6.43
CA ILE A 212 2.32 3.65 7.79
C ILE A 212 0.91 4.23 7.82
N ALA A 213 0.44 4.84 6.71
CA ALA A 213 -0.95 5.23 6.57
C ALA A 213 -1.43 5.05 5.11
N LEU A 214 -2.72 4.77 4.95
CA LEU A 214 -3.40 4.60 3.66
C LEU A 214 -4.78 5.26 3.74
N GLY A 215 -4.89 6.48 3.22
CA GLY A 215 -6.09 7.30 3.37
C GLY A 215 -6.45 7.52 4.85
N PRO A 216 -7.67 7.16 5.29
CA PRO A 216 -8.08 7.34 6.67
C PRO A 216 -7.49 6.33 7.66
N LEU A 217 -6.81 5.29 7.17
CA LEU A 217 -6.27 4.21 7.99
C LEU A 217 -4.81 4.46 8.33
N ALA A 218 -4.45 4.27 9.59
CA ALA A 218 -3.06 4.35 10.06
C ALA A 218 -2.63 3.04 10.72
N LEU A 219 -1.35 2.74 10.62
CA LEU A 219 -0.72 1.64 11.32
C LEU A 219 -0.55 2.04 12.79
N THR A 220 -1.33 1.40 13.65
CA THR A 220 -1.34 1.66 15.09
C THR A 220 -0.29 0.79 15.81
N ARG A 221 0.15 1.22 17.00
CA ARG A 221 1.21 0.52 17.75
C ARG A 221 0.79 -0.86 18.26
N ASP A 222 -0.50 -1.07 18.44
CA ASP A 222 -1.11 -2.32 18.88
C ASP A 222 -1.14 -3.40 17.78
N LEU A 223 -1.00 -3.01 16.51
CA LEU A 223 -0.93 -3.95 15.40
C LEU A 223 0.53 -4.32 15.10
N ASN A 224 1.02 -5.38 15.72
CA ASN A 224 2.39 -5.84 15.53
C ASN A 224 2.62 -6.45 14.14
N ARG A 225 3.89 -6.57 13.75
CA ARG A 225 4.27 -7.18 12.46
C ARG A 225 3.78 -8.61 12.36
N GLY A 226 3.27 -8.97 11.17
CA GLY A 226 2.68 -10.27 10.89
C GLY A 226 1.27 -10.45 11.44
N GLN A 227 0.72 -9.45 12.15
CA GLN A 227 -0.63 -9.47 12.67
C GLN A 227 -1.63 -8.79 11.73
N PHE A 228 -2.89 -9.11 11.96
CA PHE A 228 -4.03 -8.51 11.27
C PHE A 228 -5.18 -8.27 12.26
N ARG A 229 -6.06 -7.34 11.89
CA ARG A 229 -7.35 -7.15 12.55
C ARG A 229 -8.43 -6.87 11.52
N VAL A 230 -9.66 -7.05 11.90
CA VAL A 230 -10.82 -6.61 11.13
C VAL A 230 -10.96 -5.10 11.30
N LEU A 231 -11.35 -4.39 10.24
CA LEU A 231 -11.72 -2.98 10.36
C LEU A 231 -12.98 -2.83 11.20
N SER A 232 -13.01 -1.77 12.01
CA SER A 232 -14.24 -1.36 12.69
C SER A 232 -15.27 -0.81 11.68
N ASP A 233 -16.54 -0.73 12.09
CA ASP A 233 -17.59 -0.15 11.25
C ASP A 233 -17.33 1.33 10.94
N GLU A 234 -16.73 2.06 11.88
CA GLU A 234 -16.32 3.45 11.70
C GLU A 234 -15.21 3.59 10.64
N GLU A 235 -14.20 2.74 10.69
CA GLU A 235 -13.11 2.70 9.70
C GLU A 235 -13.62 2.28 8.32
N ALA A 236 -14.51 1.29 8.26
CA ALA A 236 -15.14 0.85 7.02
C ALA A 236 -16.00 1.97 6.40
N THR A 237 -16.74 2.71 7.23
CA THR A 237 -17.50 3.90 6.81
C THR A 237 -16.57 5.01 6.35
N ALA A 238 -15.48 5.27 7.08
CA ALA A 238 -14.47 6.25 6.68
C ALA A 238 -13.85 5.91 5.31
N LEU A 239 -13.58 4.62 5.03
CA LEU A 239 -13.14 4.18 3.71
C LEU A 239 -14.17 4.46 2.60
N ALA A 240 -15.45 4.35 2.94
CA ALA A 240 -16.53 4.59 1.98
C ALA A 240 -16.77 6.09 1.71
N THR A 241 -16.54 6.97 2.69
CA THR A 241 -16.92 8.38 2.66
C THR A 241 -15.75 9.35 2.49
N SER A 242 -14.52 8.95 2.88
CA SER A 242 -13.42 9.91 2.99
C SER A 242 -12.92 10.45 1.67
N ALA A 243 -12.97 11.79 1.56
CA ALA A 243 -12.02 12.60 0.84
C ALA A 243 -10.69 12.70 1.67
N PRO A 244 -9.56 12.97 1.06
CA PRO A 244 -8.24 12.50 1.42
C PRO A 244 -7.51 13.38 2.42
N ALA A 245 -7.58 13.09 3.72
CA ALA A 245 -6.55 13.63 4.62
C ALA A 245 -6.23 12.62 5.73
N PRO A 246 -4.97 12.25 5.95
CA PRO A 246 -4.61 11.50 7.14
C PRO A 246 -4.84 12.38 8.38
N LYS A 247 -5.59 11.88 9.36
CA LYS A 247 -5.58 12.47 10.69
C LYS A 247 -4.15 12.36 11.21
N ARG A 248 -3.53 13.51 11.49
CA ARG A 248 -2.22 13.58 12.13
C ARG A 248 -2.23 12.73 13.39
N VAL A 249 -1.45 11.68 13.39
CA VAL A 249 -0.90 11.13 14.63
C VAL A 249 0.23 12.10 14.96
N SER A 250 0.01 12.96 15.95
CA SER A 250 0.94 13.99 16.37
C SER A 250 2.29 13.36 16.77
N ALA A 251 3.25 13.42 15.84
CA ALA A 251 4.64 13.44 16.23
C ALA A 251 4.94 14.90 16.58
N THR A 252 5.48 15.11 17.77
CA THR A 252 5.87 16.40 18.32
C THR A 252 6.69 17.19 17.30
N ARG A 253 6.19 18.38 16.98
CA ARG A 253 6.86 19.35 16.11
C ARG A 253 8.11 19.83 16.82
N VAL A 254 9.28 19.41 16.39
CA VAL A 254 10.54 20.02 16.81
C VAL A 254 10.86 21.10 15.78
N THR A 255 10.77 22.35 16.23
CA THR A 255 11.17 23.54 15.49
C THR A 255 12.70 23.52 15.35
N ALA A 256 13.18 23.61 14.12
CA ALA A 256 14.61 23.77 13.84
C ALA A 256 15.13 25.04 14.51
N THR A 257 16.02 24.90 15.47
CA THR A 257 16.80 25.99 16.03
C THR A 257 18.01 26.24 15.11
N PRO A 258 18.24 27.48 14.64
CA PRO A 258 19.38 27.74 13.77
C PRO A 258 20.69 27.56 14.56
N VAL A 259 21.60 26.76 14.02
CA VAL A 259 22.96 26.58 14.54
C VAL A 259 23.68 27.93 14.51
N ARG A 260 23.95 28.50 15.69
CA ARG A 260 24.84 29.64 15.83
C ARG A 260 26.27 29.19 15.50
N SER A 261 26.85 29.76 14.47
CA SER A 261 28.28 29.66 14.17
C SER A 261 29.09 30.29 15.30
N SER A 262 29.76 29.48 16.11
CA SER A 262 30.74 29.94 17.08
C SER A 262 32.00 30.32 16.37
N GLY A 263 32.21 31.62 16.14
CA GLY A 263 33.50 32.16 15.65
C GLY A 263 34.60 31.90 16.66
N GLY A 264 35.54 31.04 16.31
CA GLY A 264 36.72 30.77 17.08
C GLY A 264 37.66 32.02 17.10
N ARG A 265 37.77 32.68 18.23
CA ARG A 265 38.87 33.63 18.47
C ARG A 265 40.13 32.85 18.82
N THR A 266 41.08 32.83 17.92
CA THR A 266 42.46 32.39 18.16
C THR A 266 43.14 33.34 19.15
N ARG A 267 43.44 32.85 20.34
CA ARG A 267 44.38 33.54 21.28
C ARG A 267 45.79 33.09 20.93
N GLY A 268 46.64 34.04 20.53
CA GLY A 268 48.08 33.86 20.31
C GLY A 268 48.84 33.58 21.62
N PRO A 269 50.05 32.98 21.52
CA PRO A 269 50.83 32.51 22.69
C PRO A 269 51.48 33.67 23.46
N ARG A 270 51.26 33.66 24.77
CA ARG A 270 51.99 34.57 25.71
C ARG A 270 53.42 34.12 25.92
N ALA A 271 54.38 35.01 25.64
CA ALA A 271 55.78 34.84 25.93
C ALA A 271 56.04 34.65 27.44
N ARG A 272 56.79 33.63 27.79
CA ARG A 272 57.38 33.40 29.12
C ARG A 272 58.56 34.37 29.34
N ARG A 273 58.44 35.25 30.28
CA ARG A 273 59.58 36.00 30.84
C ARG A 273 60.26 35.12 31.88
N THR A 274 61.53 34.77 31.60
CA THR A 274 62.49 34.28 32.61
C THR A 274 62.84 35.39 33.54
N ARG A 275 62.80 35.14 34.84
CA ARG A 275 63.48 35.92 35.88
C ARG A 275 64.47 35.00 36.56
N ASP A 276 65.73 35.41 36.39
CA ASP A 276 66.85 34.94 37.23
C ASP A 276 66.68 35.38 38.69
N ARG A 277 66.81 34.44 39.57
CA ARG A 277 67.71 34.39 40.74
C ARG A 277 67.42 33.11 41.52
#